data_aee18528fec910f4b3e4d4ea4fe49cf4
#
_entry.id   aee18528fec910f4b3e4d4ea4fe49cf4
#
_cell.length_a   1.000
_cell.length_b   1.000
_cell.length_c   1.000
_cell.angle_alpha   90.00
_cell.angle_beta   90.00
_cell.angle_gamma   90.00
#
_symmetry.space_group_name_H-M   'P 1'
#
loop_
_entity.id
_entity.type
_entity.pdbx_description
1 polymer ?
#
loop_
_entity_poly.entity_id
_entity_poly.type
_entity_poly.pdbx_seq_one_letter_code
_entity_poly.pdbx_strand_id
1 'polypeptide(L)'
;MNVAVLCCVIGMGMGMSERDLNYLVTAALLHDLGKLAIPKEILNKPGRLTPDEYQLMKTHSTRSYQLLSKRWNISAHIKQTVLLHHENVDGSGYPQGLMGDEQSLSVRIVHVADVYDALTSRRPYKKPYSPYEAVEYLMGACGIMFSKNVV
;
A
#
# COMPACT_ATOMS: atom_id res chain seq x y z
N MET A 1 4.92 10.67 0.52
CA MET A 1 4.91 11.53 -0.70
C MET A 1 5.36 10.76 -1.92
N ASN A 2 6.39 9.91 -1.80
CA ASN A 2 6.91 9.12 -2.92
C ASN A 2 5.91 8.10 -3.48
N VAL A 3 5.10 7.45 -2.61
CA VAL A 3 4.12 6.43 -3.04
C VAL A 3 3.14 6.98 -4.08
N ALA A 4 2.59 8.19 -3.88
CA ALA A 4 1.66 8.80 -4.84
C ALA A 4 2.32 9.11 -6.20
N VAL A 5 3.57 9.56 -6.19
CA VAL A 5 4.35 9.80 -7.42
C VAL A 5 4.65 8.49 -8.14
N LEU A 6 5.07 7.45 -7.41
CA LEU A 6 5.29 6.11 -7.96
C LEU A 6 4.01 5.54 -8.57
N CYS A 7 2.88 5.64 -7.86
CA CYS A 7 1.58 5.22 -8.38
C CYS A 7 1.21 5.95 -9.68
N CYS A 8 1.45 7.27 -9.74
CA CYS A 8 1.19 8.04 -10.95
C CYS A 8 2.04 7.54 -12.13
N VAL A 9 3.34 7.35 -11.93
CA VAL A 9 4.26 6.85 -12.98
C VAL A 9 3.87 5.46 -13.45
N ILE A 10 3.61 4.53 -12.52
CA ILE A 10 3.20 3.17 -12.86
C ILE A 10 1.86 3.18 -13.61
N GLY A 11 0.86 3.91 -13.09
CA GLY A 11 -0.46 3.99 -13.71
C GLY A 11 -0.42 4.59 -15.13
N MET A 12 0.39 5.63 -15.35
CA MET A 12 0.63 6.18 -16.69
C MET A 12 1.28 5.15 -17.61
N GLY A 13 2.30 4.44 -17.13
CA GLY A 13 2.97 3.37 -17.88
C GLY A 13 2.04 2.22 -18.25
N MET A 14 1.02 1.97 -17.45
CA MET A 14 -0.02 0.96 -17.70
C MET A 14 -1.20 1.49 -18.55
N GLY A 15 -1.17 2.73 -19.01
CA GLY A 15 -2.20 3.32 -19.85
C GLY A 15 -3.51 3.61 -19.13
N MET A 16 -3.50 3.85 -17.83
CA MET A 16 -4.71 4.19 -17.06
C MET A 16 -5.32 5.53 -17.57
N SER A 17 -6.65 5.61 -17.55
CA SER A 17 -7.34 6.86 -17.87
C SER A 17 -7.02 7.96 -16.86
N GLU A 18 -7.14 9.23 -17.24
CA GLU A 18 -6.96 10.37 -16.35
C GLU A 18 -7.81 10.26 -15.07
N ARG A 19 -9.06 9.82 -15.22
CA ARG A 19 -9.98 9.61 -14.09
C ARG A 19 -9.45 8.55 -13.13
N ASP A 20 -8.97 7.41 -13.65
CA ASP A 20 -8.49 6.30 -12.84
C ASP A 20 -7.13 6.63 -12.20
N LEU A 21 -6.28 7.41 -12.89
CA LEU A 21 -5.07 7.98 -12.31
C LEU A 21 -5.38 8.91 -11.13
N ASN A 22 -6.37 9.77 -11.26
CA ASN A 22 -6.81 10.65 -10.17
C ASN A 22 -7.29 9.84 -8.96
N TYR A 23 -8.03 8.76 -9.17
CA TYR A 23 -8.44 7.86 -8.09
C TYR A 23 -7.25 7.15 -7.45
N LEU A 24 -6.35 6.62 -8.26
CA LEU A 24 -5.14 5.92 -7.80
C LEU A 24 -4.25 6.84 -6.94
N VAL A 25 -3.93 8.03 -7.45
CA VAL A 25 -3.08 9.01 -6.75
C VAL A 25 -3.74 9.49 -5.46
N THR A 26 -5.05 9.74 -5.49
CA THR A 26 -5.80 10.12 -4.29
C THR A 26 -5.79 9.01 -3.25
N ALA A 27 -5.99 7.76 -3.65
CA ALA A 27 -5.91 6.62 -2.75
C ALA A 27 -4.49 6.48 -2.15
N ALA A 28 -3.45 6.64 -2.98
CA ALA A 28 -2.06 6.60 -2.54
C ALA A 28 -1.70 7.72 -1.55
N LEU A 29 -2.32 8.90 -1.64
CA LEU A 29 -2.15 9.97 -0.66
C LEU A 29 -2.84 9.68 0.68
N LEU A 30 -3.91 8.89 0.66
CA LEU A 30 -4.78 8.66 1.82
C LEU A 30 -4.61 7.28 2.45
N HIS A 31 -3.82 6.36 1.84
CA HIS A 31 -3.74 4.96 2.24
C HIS A 31 -3.39 4.76 3.72
N ASP A 32 -2.51 5.61 4.22
CA ASP A 32 -1.94 5.55 5.57
C ASP A 32 -2.62 6.46 6.61
N LEU A 33 -3.74 7.11 6.26
CA LEU A 33 -4.42 8.07 7.13
C LEU A 33 -4.77 7.46 8.51
N GLY A 34 -5.11 6.18 8.55
CA GLY A 34 -5.42 5.45 9.78
C GLY A 34 -4.25 5.28 10.74
N LYS A 35 -3.01 5.51 10.30
CA LYS A 35 -1.83 5.53 11.19
C LYS A 35 -1.91 6.62 12.25
N LEU A 36 -2.70 7.68 12.03
CA LEU A 36 -2.98 8.71 13.04
C LEU A 36 -3.65 8.15 14.31
N ALA A 37 -4.31 7.00 14.21
CA ALA A 37 -4.97 6.33 15.33
C ALA A 37 -4.11 5.20 15.94
N ILE A 38 -2.88 5.00 15.47
CA ILE A 38 -1.92 4.04 16.04
C ILE A 38 -1.09 4.77 17.10
N PRO A 39 -0.88 4.18 18.30
CA PRO A 39 -0.01 4.77 19.33
C PRO A 39 1.38 5.08 18.80
N LYS A 40 1.90 6.25 19.13
CA LYS A 40 3.23 6.72 18.64
C LYS A 40 4.36 5.79 19.05
N GLU A 41 4.25 5.15 20.19
CA GLU A 41 5.21 4.19 20.74
C GLU A 41 5.35 2.96 19.82
N ILE A 42 4.24 2.53 19.20
CA ILE A 42 4.22 1.43 18.24
C ILE A 42 4.68 1.92 16.86
N LEU A 43 4.15 3.06 16.43
CA LEU A 43 4.44 3.63 15.10
C LEU A 43 5.95 3.94 14.93
N ASN A 44 6.59 4.43 16.01
CA ASN A 44 8.00 4.85 16.01
C ASN A 44 8.92 3.86 16.72
N LYS A 45 8.44 2.64 17.01
CA LYS A 45 9.22 1.64 17.75
C LYS A 45 10.54 1.32 17.04
N PRO A 46 11.67 1.47 17.71
CA PRO A 46 12.94 1.04 17.17
C PRO A 46 13.01 -0.50 17.21
N GLY A 47 12.99 -1.15 16.04
CA GLY A 47 13.09 -2.60 15.93
C GLY A 47 11.78 -3.28 15.50
N ARG A 48 11.68 -4.58 15.76
CA ARG A 48 10.51 -5.37 15.35
C ARG A 48 9.34 -5.17 16.30
N LEU A 49 8.13 -5.11 15.72
CA LEU A 49 6.89 -5.14 16.49
C LEU A 49 6.67 -6.54 17.07
N THR A 50 6.08 -6.60 18.26
CA THR A 50 5.54 -7.86 18.79
C THR A 50 4.35 -8.32 17.95
N PRO A 51 3.90 -9.59 18.06
CA PRO A 51 2.72 -10.06 17.34
C PRO A 51 1.48 -9.17 17.58
N ASP A 52 1.22 -8.78 18.83
CA ASP A 52 0.07 -7.94 19.18
C ASP A 52 0.19 -6.52 18.63
N GLU A 53 1.37 -5.92 18.72
CA GLU A 53 1.66 -4.61 18.13
C GLU A 53 1.51 -4.65 16.61
N TYR A 54 1.92 -5.75 15.96
CA TYR A 54 1.76 -5.94 14.53
C TYR A 54 0.28 -6.08 14.14
N GLN A 55 -0.53 -6.82 14.93
CA GLN A 55 -1.98 -6.88 14.71
C GLN A 55 -2.61 -5.49 14.84
N LEU A 56 -2.20 -4.70 15.84
CA LEU A 56 -2.68 -3.32 15.97
C LEU A 56 -2.24 -2.45 14.79
N MET A 57 -0.99 -2.56 14.33
CA MET A 57 -0.49 -1.86 13.15
C MET A 57 -1.33 -2.17 11.91
N LYS A 58 -1.69 -3.43 11.67
CA LYS A 58 -2.54 -3.83 10.52
C LYS A 58 -3.91 -3.15 10.51
N THR A 59 -4.41 -2.68 11.64
CA THR A 59 -5.71 -1.99 11.69
C THR A 59 -5.71 -0.63 10.97
N HIS A 60 -4.53 -0.06 10.62
CA HIS A 60 -4.49 1.27 9.99
C HIS A 60 -5.25 1.31 8.66
N SER A 61 -5.22 0.25 7.84
CA SER A 61 -5.96 0.20 6.58
C SER A 61 -7.48 0.27 6.79
N THR A 62 -8.01 -0.53 7.71
CA THR A 62 -9.43 -0.50 8.11
C THR A 62 -9.81 0.86 8.73
N ARG A 63 -8.94 1.44 9.56
CA ARG A 63 -9.17 2.77 10.16
C ARG A 63 -9.16 3.88 9.12
N SER A 64 -8.24 3.82 8.13
CA SER A 64 -8.25 4.72 6.98
C SER A 64 -9.59 4.66 6.25
N TYR A 65 -10.04 3.45 5.91
CA TYR A 65 -11.35 3.24 5.28
C TYR A 65 -12.51 3.80 6.10
N GLN A 66 -12.54 3.56 7.41
CA GLN A 66 -13.59 4.07 8.31
C GLN A 66 -13.63 5.60 8.34
N LEU A 67 -12.48 6.26 8.37
CA LEU A 67 -12.37 7.72 8.31
C LEU A 67 -12.92 8.27 7.00
N LEU A 68 -12.54 7.64 5.88
CA LEU A 68 -12.98 8.05 4.54
C LEU A 68 -14.45 7.71 4.27
N SER A 69 -14.99 6.66 4.89
CA SER A 69 -16.39 6.24 4.72
C SER A 69 -17.39 7.31 5.20
N LYS A 70 -16.97 8.16 6.14
CA LYS A 70 -17.76 9.30 6.61
C LYS A 70 -17.79 10.47 5.61
N ARG A 71 -17.03 10.41 4.51
CA ARG A 71 -16.94 11.46 3.51
C ARG A 71 -17.69 11.04 2.25
N TRP A 72 -18.80 11.73 1.95
CA TRP A 72 -19.63 11.46 0.77
C TRP A 72 -18.95 11.77 -0.56
N ASN A 73 -18.02 12.74 -0.57
CA ASN A 73 -17.28 13.21 -1.74
C ASN A 73 -16.06 12.34 -2.11
N ILE A 74 -15.77 11.28 -1.36
CA ILE A 74 -14.70 10.32 -1.69
C ILE A 74 -15.33 9.10 -2.37
N SER A 75 -14.83 8.75 -3.56
CA SER A 75 -15.38 7.64 -4.34
C SER A 75 -15.20 6.29 -3.63
N ALA A 76 -16.11 5.34 -3.90
CA ALA A 76 -16.01 3.98 -3.36
C ALA A 76 -14.70 3.31 -3.80
N HIS A 77 -14.24 3.58 -5.04
CA HIS A 77 -12.99 3.03 -5.56
C HIS A 77 -11.77 3.46 -4.73
N ILE A 78 -11.68 4.74 -4.36
CA ILE A 78 -10.61 5.26 -3.49
C ILE A 78 -10.67 4.57 -2.12
N LYS A 79 -11.86 4.47 -1.52
CA LYS A 79 -12.05 3.84 -0.21
C LYS A 79 -11.64 2.38 -0.21
N GLN A 80 -12.01 1.63 -1.25
CA GLN A 80 -11.63 0.22 -1.41
C GLN A 80 -10.11 0.07 -1.60
N THR A 81 -9.50 0.90 -2.43
CA THR A 81 -8.04 0.88 -2.62
C THR A 81 -7.31 1.13 -1.31
N VAL A 82 -7.75 2.11 -0.52
CA VAL A 82 -7.18 2.41 0.81
C VAL A 82 -7.36 1.25 1.79
N LEU A 83 -8.51 0.56 1.76
CA LEU A 83 -8.75 -0.60 2.63
C LEU A 83 -7.80 -1.77 2.31
N LEU A 84 -7.58 -2.03 1.01
CA LEU A 84 -7.04 -3.28 0.51
C LEU A 84 -5.56 -3.21 0.10
N HIS A 85 -4.89 -2.08 0.29
CA HIS A 85 -3.52 -1.87 -0.21
C HIS A 85 -2.43 -2.78 0.41
N HIS A 86 -2.78 -3.60 1.38
CA HIS A 86 -1.91 -4.63 1.94
C HIS A 86 -2.36 -6.07 1.62
N GLU A 87 -3.26 -6.23 0.65
CA GLU A 87 -3.60 -7.56 0.15
C GLU A 87 -2.47 -8.11 -0.72
N ASN A 88 -2.10 -9.37 -0.50
CA ASN A 88 -1.17 -10.11 -1.34
C ASN A 88 -1.94 -10.86 -2.44
N VAL A 89 -1.32 -11.06 -3.60
CA VAL A 89 -2.02 -11.72 -4.71
C VAL A 89 -2.33 -13.21 -4.46
N ASP A 90 -1.66 -13.83 -3.50
CA ASP A 90 -1.92 -15.21 -3.05
C ASP A 90 -2.98 -15.31 -1.93
N GLY A 91 -3.57 -14.19 -1.51
CA GLY A 91 -4.56 -14.12 -0.43
C GLY A 91 -3.97 -14.15 0.98
N SER A 92 -2.64 -14.15 1.15
CA SER A 92 -1.99 -14.11 2.48
C SER A 92 -1.94 -12.71 3.10
N GLY A 93 -2.44 -11.69 2.40
CA GLY A 93 -2.48 -10.30 2.83
C GLY A 93 -3.58 -9.99 3.84
N TYR A 94 -3.87 -8.72 4.04
CA TYR A 94 -4.92 -8.24 4.96
C TYR A 94 -5.58 -6.95 4.41
N PRO A 95 -6.81 -6.62 4.85
CA PRO A 95 -7.59 -7.20 5.94
C PRO A 95 -8.53 -8.36 5.54
N GLN A 96 -8.72 -8.65 4.25
CA GLN A 96 -9.74 -9.58 3.77
C GLN A 96 -9.17 -10.89 3.20
N GLY A 97 -7.88 -10.93 2.86
CA GLY A 97 -7.25 -12.10 2.24
C GLY A 97 -7.71 -12.33 0.79
N LEU A 98 -7.89 -11.25 0.02
CA LEU A 98 -8.36 -11.32 -1.37
C LEU A 98 -7.27 -11.85 -2.31
N MET A 99 -7.65 -12.75 -3.21
CA MET A 99 -6.78 -13.21 -4.29
C MET A 99 -6.57 -12.11 -5.34
N GLY A 100 -5.49 -12.20 -6.11
CA GLY A 100 -5.08 -11.16 -7.04
C GLY A 100 -6.09 -10.81 -8.14
N ASP A 101 -6.95 -11.75 -8.56
CA ASP A 101 -8.04 -11.52 -9.52
C ASP A 101 -9.24 -10.77 -8.91
N GLU A 102 -9.40 -10.82 -7.59
CA GLU A 102 -10.42 -10.06 -6.85
C GLU A 102 -9.98 -8.63 -6.53
N GLN A 103 -8.67 -8.33 -6.67
CA GLN A 103 -8.09 -7.03 -6.38
C GLN A 103 -8.14 -6.11 -7.60
N SER A 104 -8.58 -4.86 -7.41
CA SER A 104 -8.50 -3.86 -8.47
C SER A 104 -7.04 -3.56 -8.85
N LEU A 105 -6.83 -3.06 -10.08
CA LEU A 105 -5.50 -2.63 -10.53
C LEU A 105 -4.89 -1.59 -9.58
N SER A 106 -5.70 -0.63 -9.08
CA SER A 106 -5.25 0.39 -8.14
C SER A 106 -4.73 -0.18 -6.83
N VAL A 107 -5.37 -1.22 -6.28
CA VAL A 107 -4.90 -1.92 -5.07
C VAL A 107 -3.50 -2.49 -5.32
N ARG A 108 -3.33 -3.23 -6.40
CA ARG A 108 -2.05 -3.86 -6.76
C ARG A 108 -0.94 -2.84 -7.00
N ILE A 109 -1.25 -1.71 -7.64
CA ILE A 109 -0.26 -0.63 -7.86
C ILE A 109 0.14 0.03 -6.55
N VAL A 110 -0.81 0.38 -5.68
CA VAL A 110 -0.48 1.00 -4.37
C VAL A 110 0.37 0.06 -3.54
N HIS A 111 0.07 -1.25 -3.51
CA HIS A 111 0.86 -2.25 -2.78
C HIS A 111 2.32 -2.28 -3.26
N VAL A 112 2.57 -2.38 -4.56
CA VAL A 112 3.92 -2.37 -5.14
C VAL A 112 4.65 -1.06 -4.80
N ALA A 113 4.00 0.07 -4.99
CA ALA A 113 4.58 1.39 -4.76
C ALA A 113 4.93 1.63 -3.27
N ASP A 114 4.06 1.20 -2.34
CA ASP A 114 4.29 1.32 -0.90
C ASP A 114 5.47 0.47 -0.45
N VAL A 115 5.56 -0.78 -0.91
CA VAL A 115 6.70 -1.66 -0.57
C VAL A 115 7.99 -1.13 -1.18
N TYR A 116 7.98 -0.66 -2.43
CA TYR A 116 9.16 -0.05 -3.05
C TYR A 116 9.64 1.18 -2.26
N ASP A 117 8.73 2.09 -1.88
CA ASP A 117 9.07 3.27 -1.06
C ASP A 117 9.62 2.84 0.31
N ALA A 118 9.02 1.83 0.93
CA ALA A 118 9.49 1.30 2.22
C ALA A 118 10.89 0.67 2.15
N LEU A 119 11.26 0.07 1.02
CA LEU A 119 12.59 -0.52 0.80
C LEU A 119 13.65 0.55 0.52
N THR A 120 13.33 1.56 -0.27
CA THR A 120 14.27 2.59 -0.75
C THR A 120 14.37 3.80 0.16
N SER A 121 13.41 4.01 1.07
CA SER A 121 13.42 5.13 2.03
C SER A 121 14.39 4.89 3.18
N ARG A 122 15.12 5.95 3.58
CA ARG A 122 15.99 5.92 4.77
C ARG A 122 15.15 5.72 6.03
N ARG A 123 15.51 4.71 6.80
CA ARG A 123 14.94 4.46 8.13
C ARG A 123 16.06 4.42 9.17
N PRO A 124 15.83 4.85 10.43
CA PRO A 124 16.88 4.95 11.45
C PRO A 124 17.68 3.68 11.68
N TYR A 125 17.08 2.51 11.41
CA TYR A 125 17.64 1.20 11.77
C TYR A 125 17.90 0.28 10.57
N LYS A 126 17.76 0.77 9.32
CA LYS A 126 17.94 -0.07 8.13
C LYS A 126 18.59 0.74 7.01
N LYS A 127 19.67 0.21 6.41
CA LYS A 127 20.21 0.75 5.17
C LYS A 127 19.14 0.63 4.06
N PRO A 128 18.86 1.71 3.32
CA PRO A 128 17.93 1.63 2.22
C PRO A 128 18.48 0.72 1.12
N TYR A 129 17.60 0.02 0.45
CA TYR A 129 17.92 -0.69 -0.78
C TYR A 129 18.23 0.31 -1.89
N SER A 130 19.15 -0.05 -2.80
CA SER A 130 19.25 0.64 -4.08
C SER A 130 17.98 0.40 -4.91
N PRO A 131 17.69 1.24 -5.90
CA PRO A 131 16.55 1.01 -6.80
C PRO A 131 16.57 -0.38 -7.44
N TYR A 132 17.74 -0.85 -7.84
CA TYR A 132 17.92 -2.17 -8.43
C TYR A 132 17.56 -3.30 -7.45
N GLU A 133 18.11 -3.29 -6.23
CA GLU A 133 17.81 -4.28 -5.20
C GLU A 133 16.32 -4.30 -4.82
N ALA A 134 15.67 -3.12 -4.81
CA ALA A 134 14.23 -3.04 -4.53
C ALA A 134 13.40 -3.70 -5.65
N VAL A 135 13.75 -3.47 -6.92
CA VAL A 135 13.09 -4.12 -8.06
C VAL A 135 13.33 -5.63 -8.06
N GLU A 136 14.56 -6.10 -7.79
CA GLU A 136 14.83 -7.54 -7.65
C GLU A 136 13.98 -8.18 -6.55
N TYR A 137 13.83 -7.51 -5.40
CA TYR A 137 12.96 -8.00 -4.32
C TYR A 137 11.49 -8.12 -4.79
N LEU A 138 10.96 -7.09 -5.44
CA LEU A 138 9.58 -7.10 -5.93
C LEU A 138 9.36 -8.21 -6.96
N MET A 139 10.28 -8.36 -7.92
CA MET A 139 10.22 -9.43 -8.92
C MET A 139 10.28 -10.83 -8.30
N GLY A 140 11.14 -11.02 -7.30
CA GLY A 140 11.24 -12.29 -6.57
C GLY A 140 9.98 -12.66 -5.79
N ALA A 141 9.16 -11.68 -5.41
CA ALA A 141 7.90 -11.88 -4.69
C ALA A 141 6.66 -11.88 -5.61
N CYS A 142 6.83 -11.80 -6.93
CA CYS A 142 5.74 -11.91 -7.90
C CYS A 142 5.04 -13.27 -7.82
N GLY A 143 3.71 -13.26 -7.84
CA GLY A 143 2.87 -14.46 -7.70
C GLY A 143 2.57 -14.85 -6.25
N ILE A 144 3.26 -14.25 -5.27
CA ILE A 144 2.98 -14.37 -3.82
C ILE A 144 2.42 -13.04 -3.31
N MET A 145 3.25 -12.01 -3.29
CA MET A 145 2.82 -10.68 -2.82
C MET A 145 2.29 -9.80 -3.95
N PHE A 146 2.95 -9.83 -5.11
CA PHE A 146 2.73 -8.87 -6.20
C PHE A 146 2.26 -9.50 -7.48
N SER A 147 1.49 -8.74 -8.25
CA SER A 147 1.08 -9.10 -9.61
C SER A 147 2.23 -8.82 -10.59
N LYS A 148 2.57 -9.83 -11.42
CA LYS A 148 3.61 -9.73 -12.45
C LYS A 148 3.39 -8.60 -13.45
N ASN A 149 2.14 -8.20 -13.68
CA ASN A 149 1.82 -7.15 -14.64
C ASN A 149 2.03 -5.74 -14.06
N VAL A 150 2.33 -5.60 -12.77
CA VAL A 150 2.52 -4.30 -12.10
C VAL A 150 3.98 -4.05 -11.77
N VAL A 151 4.74 -5.09 -11.46
CA VAL A 151 6.19 -5.03 -11.25
C VAL A 151 6.92 -5.03 -12.58
#